data_f8b7269d0232bf341a159fca7e4321bd
#
_entry.id   f8b7269d0232bf341a159fca7e4321bd
#
_cell.length_a   1.000
_cell.length_b   1.000
_cell.length_c   1.000
_cell.angle_alpha   90.00
_cell.angle_beta   90.00
_cell.angle_gamma   90.00
#
_symmetry.space_group_name_H-M   'P 1'
#
loop_
_entity.id
_entity.type
_entity.pdbx_description
1 polymer ?
#
loop_
_entity_poly.entity_id
_entity_poly.type
_entity_poly.pdbx_seq_one_letter_code
_entity_poly.pdbx_strand_id
1 'polypeptide(L)'
;LEALRWILSRCDEVVVGVGSAQFSHSPENLFTAGERIEMIRRVLVKEGLMDRCIAVPIPDVGQHALWVSVVLQYCPKFDEVFTNEPLTRRLFLEAGFKVTSIPHFNRDVYDATRIRRLMAEGGDWESYVHPEVASFIKEVGGVERLRDLLRSDKARS
;
A
#
# COMPACT_ATOMS: atom_id res chain seq x y z
N LEU A 1 -0.98 -4.93 8.53
CA LEU A 1 -0.10 -5.15 9.70
C LEU A 1 0.06 -6.64 10.03
N GLU A 2 -1.03 -7.40 10.03
CA GLU A 2 -0.98 -8.85 10.26
C GLU A 2 -0.11 -9.56 9.23
N ALA A 3 -0.27 -9.21 7.95
CA ALA A 3 0.56 -9.75 6.88
C ALA A 3 2.03 -9.40 7.10
N LEU A 4 2.33 -8.17 7.48
CA LEU A 4 3.70 -7.73 7.75
C LEU A 4 4.32 -8.48 8.92
N ARG A 5 3.56 -8.68 10.01
CA ARG A 5 4.04 -9.46 11.16
C ARG A 5 4.31 -10.92 10.79
N TRP A 6 3.46 -11.49 9.95
CA TRP A 6 3.67 -12.85 9.45
C TRP A 6 4.97 -12.96 8.65
N ILE A 7 5.21 -11.99 7.74
CA ILE A 7 6.46 -11.94 6.95
C ILE A 7 7.66 -11.79 7.88
N LEU A 8 7.60 -10.88 8.85
CA LEU A 8 8.69 -10.64 9.81
C LEU A 8 8.96 -11.81 10.75
N SER A 9 8.01 -12.74 10.87
CA SER A 9 8.26 -14.00 11.58
C SER A 9 9.15 -14.98 10.80
N ARG A 10 9.33 -14.72 9.50
CA ARG A 10 10.07 -15.59 8.58
C ARG A 10 11.36 -14.97 8.04
N CYS A 11 11.53 -13.67 8.17
CA CYS A 11 12.72 -12.97 7.70
C CYS A 11 13.08 -11.85 8.66
N ASP A 12 14.31 -11.37 8.58
CA ASP A 12 14.84 -10.37 9.51
C ASP A 12 14.39 -8.96 9.17
N GLU A 13 14.35 -8.63 7.89
CA GLU A 13 14.04 -7.30 7.39
C GLU A 13 13.09 -7.37 6.18
N VAL A 14 12.24 -6.36 6.03
CA VAL A 14 11.27 -6.28 4.94
C VAL A 14 11.39 -4.96 4.21
N VAL A 15 11.39 -5.03 2.88
CA VAL A 15 11.21 -3.88 2.01
C VAL A 15 9.72 -3.84 1.63
N VAL A 16 9.05 -2.75 1.98
CA VAL A 16 7.64 -2.54 1.64
C VAL A 16 7.59 -1.64 0.40
N GLY A 17 7.24 -2.22 -0.75
CA GLY A 17 7.08 -1.47 -1.99
C GLY A 17 5.75 -0.74 -2.02
N VAL A 18 5.80 0.57 -2.21
CA VAL A 18 4.62 1.43 -2.36
C VAL A 18 4.45 1.75 -3.83
N GLY A 19 3.60 0.99 -4.51
CA GLY A 19 3.40 1.09 -5.95
C GLY A 19 2.65 2.33 -6.39
N SER A 20 2.59 2.55 -7.71
CA SER A 20 1.91 3.69 -8.32
C SER A 20 2.33 5.03 -7.68
N ALA A 21 3.63 5.18 -7.42
CA ALA A 21 4.17 6.29 -6.62
C ALA A 21 3.93 7.67 -7.26
N GLN A 22 3.83 7.73 -8.59
CA GLN A 22 3.59 8.97 -9.32
C GLN A 22 2.12 9.43 -9.29
N PHE A 23 1.19 8.56 -8.90
CA PHE A 23 -0.23 8.87 -8.92
C PHE A 23 -0.75 9.31 -7.55
N SER A 24 -1.59 10.34 -7.55
CA SER A 24 -2.29 10.83 -6.35
C SER A 24 -3.48 11.67 -6.76
N HIS A 25 -4.28 12.08 -5.78
CA HIS A 25 -5.42 12.99 -5.96
C HIS A 25 -6.44 12.48 -6.97
N SER A 26 -6.67 11.17 -6.95
CA SER A 26 -7.76 10.50 -7.66
C SER A 26 -8.49 9.57 -6.71
N PRO A 27 -9.75 9.18 -7.00
CA PRO A 27 -10.48 8.26 -6.13
C PRO A 27 -9.77 6.92 -5.91
N GLU A 28 -9.05 6.42 -6.91
CA GLU A 28 -8.31 5.15 -6.82
C GLU A 28 -6.96 5.30 -6.11
N ASN A 29 -6.31 6.47 -6.26
CA ASN A 29 -5.02 6.78 -5.65
C ASN A 29 -5.12 8.12 -4.93
N LEU A 30 -5.77 8.11 -3.76
CA LEU A 30 -6.13 9.32 -3.04
C LEU A 30 -4.92 10.07 -2.49
N PHE A 31 -3.93 9.33 -2.01
CA PHE A 31 -2.77 9.88 -1.30
C PHE A 31 -1.50 9.82 -2.16
N THR A 32 -0.63 10.82 -1.97
CA THR A 32 0.70 10.82 -2.59
C THR A 32 1.54 9.66 -2.05
N ALA A 33 2.62 9.32 -2.76
CA ALA A 33 3.58 8.33 -2.25
C ALA A 33 4.17 8.76 -0.91
N GLY A 34 4.51 10.04 -0.74
CA GLY A 34 5.01 10.57 0.52
C GLY A 34 4.01 10.42 1.67
N GLU A 35 2.75 10.71 1.41
CA GLU A 35 1.68 10.53 2.40
C GLU A 35 1.51 9.06 2.78
N ARG A 36 1.52 8.15 1.80
CA ARG A 36 1.43 6.71 2.05
C ARG A 36 2.62 6.20 2.87
N ILE A 37 3.81 6.66 2.56
CA ILE A 37 5.03 6.31 3.31
C ILE A 37 4.93 6.84 4.75
N GLU A 38 4.42 8.05 4.96
CA GLU A 38 4.23 8.58 6.30
C GLU A 38 3.23 7.78 7.12
N MET A 39 2.13 7.32 6.51
CA MET A 39 1.18 6.42 7.17
C MET A 39 1.86 5.12 7.62
N ILE A 40 2.62 4.50 6.72
CA ILE A 40 3.36 3.27 7.01
C ILE A 40 4.35 3.51 8.14
N ARG A 41 5.13 4.58 8.06
CA ARG A 41 6.12 4.95 9.07
C ARG A 41 5.49 5.10 10.46
N ARG A 42 4.37 5.81 10.57
CA ARG A 42 3.67 6.02 11.84
C ARG A 42 3.20 4.70 12.45
N VAL A 43 2.67 3.79 11.64
CA VAL A 43 2.28 2.45 12.09
C VAL A 43 3.51 1.66 12.58
N LEU A 44 4.58 1.66 11.80
CA LEU A 44 5.81 0.92 12.15
C LEU A 44 6.43 1.44 13.43
N VAL A 45 6.48 2.74 13.64
CA VAL A 45 6.98 3.36 14.87
C VAL A 45 6.13 2.94 16.05
N LYS A 46 4.80 3.05 15.92
CA LYS A 46 3.87 2.69 16.99
C LYS A 46 3.96 1.23 17.40
N GLU A 47 4.16 0.35 16.42
CA GLU A 47 4.21 -1.10 16.63
C GLU A 47 5.63 -1.62 16.92
N GLY A 48 6.64 -0.74 16.96
CA GLY A 48 8.02 -1.12 17.26
C GLY A 48 8.70 -1.90 16.16
N LEU A 49 8.30 -1.71 14.91
CA LEU A 49 8.81 -2.47 13.75
C LEU A 49 9.70 -1.64 12.81
N MET A 50 9.91 -0.36 13.13
CA MET A 50 10.62 0.57 12.22
C MET A 50 12.04 0.12 11.87
N ASP A 51 12.74 -0.50 12.81
CA ASP A 51 14.12 -0.97 12.62
C ASP A 51 14.24 -2.14 11.64
N ARG A 52 13.13 -2.80 11.34
CA ARG A 52 13.10 -4.01 10.50
C ARG A 52 12.46 -3.80 9.14
N CYS A 53 12.01 -2.58 8.84
CA CYS A 53 11.26 -2.30 7.63
C CYS A 53 11.74 -1.02 6.96
N ILE A 54 11.73 -1.03 5.63
CA ILE A 54 11.95 0.17 4.83
C ILE A 54 10.84 0.28 3.79
N ALA A 55 10.20 1.43 3.68
CA ALA A 55 9.18 1.70 2.67
C ALA A 55 9.84 2.40 1.48
N VAL A 56 9.61 1.89 0.27
CA VAL A 56 10.20 2.41 -0.95
C VAL A 56 9.10 2.74 -1.94
N PRO A 57 9.01 4.00 -2.43
CA PRO A 57 8.06 4.36 -3.47
C PRO A 57 8.52 3.82 -4.82
N ILE A 58 7.62 3.17 -5.55
CA ILE A 58 7.93 2.56 -6.84
C ILE A 58 6.91 3.04 -7.87
N PRO A 59 7.34 3.69 -8.97
CA PRO A 59 6.42 4.16 -10.01
C PRO A 59 5.93 3.01 -10.89
N ASP A 60 4.73 3.17 -11.45
CA ASP A 60 4.25 2.33 -12.54
C ASP A 60 4.92 2.75 -13.84
N VAL A 61 5.30 1.79 -14.66
CA VAL A 61 5.97 2.05 -15.93
C VAL A 61 5.15 1.66 -17.16
N GLY A 62 3.93 1.17 -16.96
CA GLY A 62 3.01 0.85 -18.04
C GLY A 62 3.32 -0.41 -18.84
N GLN A 63 4.43 -1.09 -18.55
CA GLN A 63 4.82 -2.34 -19.21
C GLN A 63 5.15 -3.39 -18.16
N HIS A 64 4.35 -4.45 -18.09
CA HIS A 64 4.49 -5.49 -17.07
C HIS A 64 5.85 -6.18 -17.13
N ALA A 65 6.38 -6.40 -18.33
CA ALA A 65 7.67 -7.06 -18.51
C ALA A 65 8.84 -6.30 -17.85
N LEU A 66 8.69 -5.00 -17.60
CA LEU A 66 9.71 -4.17 -16.99
C LEU A 66 9.59 -4.11 -15.46
N TRP A 67 8.53 -4.65 -14.89
CA TRP A 67 8.22 -4.48 -13.47
C TRP A 67 9.33 -4.97 -12.54
N VAL A 68 9.87 -6.16 -12.80
CA VAL A 68 10.96 -6.70 -11.96
C VAL A 68 12.19 -5.79 -12.01
N SER A 69 12.55 -5.31 -13.19
CA SER A 69 13.70 -4.41 -13.37
C SER A 69 13.49 -3.09 -12.61
N VAL A 70 12.27 -2.56 -12.64
CA VAL A 70 11.93 -1.33 -11.92
C VAL A 70 12.03 -1.54 -10.40
N VAL A 71 11.48 -2.64 -9.89
CA VAL A 71 11.58 -2.96 -8.46
C VAL A 71 13.04 -3.08 -8.04
N LEU A 72 13.86 -3.79 -8.82
CA LEU A 72 15.28 -3.93 -8.53
C LEU A 72 16.04 -2.60 -8.57
N GLN A 73 15.61 -1.68 -9.42
CA GLN A 73 16.22 -0.35 -9.53
C GLN A 73 15.95 0.51 -8.29
N TYR A 74 14.76 0.40 -7.70
CA TYR A 74 14.33 1.28 -6.61
C TYR A 74 14.54 0.69 -5.22
N CYS A 75 14.61 -0.63 -5.11
CA CYS A 75 14.68 -1.31 -3.80
C CYS A 75 16.12 -1.69 -3.42
N PRO A 76 16.44 -1.69 -2.11
CA PRO A 76 17.64 -2.36 -1.63
C PRO A 76 17.60 -3.84 -2.02
N LYS A 77 18.76 -4.50 -2.00
CA LYS A 77 18.84 -5.93 -2.31
C LYS A 77 17.90 -6.74 -1.42
N PHE A 78 17.17 -7.67 -2.03
CA PHE A 78 16.28 -8.59 -1.32
C PHE A 78 16.45 -10.02 -1.90
N ASP A 79 16.07 -11.01 -1.10
CA ASP A 79 16.29 -12.43 -1.42
C ASP A 79 15.00 -13.15 -1.79
N GLU A 80 13.85 -12.66 -1.32
CA GLU A 80 12.57 -13.32 -1.45
C GLU A 80 11.46 -12.30 -1.63
N VAL A 81 10.45 -12.66 -2.40
CA VAL A 81 9.28 -11.82 -2.65
C VAL A 81 8.05 -12.44 -2.01
N PHE A 82 7.29 -11.64 -1.27
CA PHE A 82 6.02 -12.05 -0.67
C PHE A 82 4.88 -11.34 -1.40
N THR A 83 4.04 -12.08 -2.06
CA THR A 83 2.90 -11.53 -2.80
C THR A 83 1.83 -12.60 -3.04
N ASN A 84 0.57 -12.15 -3.08
CA ASN A 84 -0.56 -12.97 -3.51
C ASN A 84 -1.08 -12.56 -4.89
N GLU A 85 -0.50 -11.49 -5.47
CA GLU A 85 -0.93 -10.99 -6.77
C GLU A 85 -0.35 -11.88 -7.89
N PRO A 86 -1.21 -12.51 -8.73
CA PRO A 86 -0.76 -13.53 -9.69
C PRO A 86 0.26 -13.04 -10.71
N LEU A 87 0.07 -11.83 -11.25
CA LEU A 87 0.98 -11.28 -12.25
C LEU A 87 2.36 -11.00 -11.66
N THR A 88 2.41 -10.34 -10.51
CA THR A 88 3.67 -10.06 -9.80
C THR A 88 4.40 -11.36 -9.46
N ARG A 89 3.67 -12.35 -8.95
CA ARG A 89 4.21 -13.67 -8.66
C ARG A 89 4.88 -14.28 -9.89
N ARG A 90 4.17 -14.27 -11.02
CA ARG A 90 4.67 -14.84 -12.27
C ARG A 90 5.94 -14.15 -12.75
N LEU A 91 5.96 -12.83 -12.75
CA LEU A 91 7.09 -12.05 -13.21
C LEU A 91 8.35 -12.29 -12.36
N PHE A 92 8.21 -12.34 -11.04
CA PHE A 92 9.36 -12.62 -10.17
C PHE A 92 9.83 -14.07 -10.23
N LEU A 93 8.92 -15.03 -10.37
CA LEU A 93 9.31 -16.43 -10.60
C LEU A 93 10.11 -16.58 -11.89
N GLU A 94 9.68 -15.97 -12.99
CA GLU A 94 10.41 -16.00 -14.25
C GLU A 94 11.79 -15.34 -14.16
N ALA A 95 11.93 -14.34 -13.29
CA ALA A 95 13.20 -13.69 -13.02
C ALA A 95 14.12 -14.48 -12.07
N GLY A 96 13.67 -15.64 -11.59
CA GLY A 96 14.49 -16.52 -10.76
C GLY A 96 14.38 -16.25 -9.25
N PHE A 97 13.42 -15.44 -8.82
CA PHE A 97 13.22 -15.17 -7.39
C PHE A 97 12.36 -16.24 -6.71
N LYS A 98 12.66 -16.50 -5.45
CA LYS A 98 11.75 -17.24 -4.58
C LYS A 98 10.54 -16.33 -4.26
N VAL A 99 9.34 -16.84 -4.51
CA VAL A 99 8.09 -16.11 -4.24
C VAL A 99 7.23 -16.92 -3.29
N THR A 100 6.81 -16.30 -2.21
CA THR A 100 6.00 -16.94 -1.16
C THR A 100 4.66 -16.23 -1.04
N SER A 101 3.59 -17.02 -0.99
CA SER A 101 2.23 -16.50 -0.78
C SER A 101 2.02 -16.14 0.68
N ILE A 102 1.20 -15.12 0.91
CA ILE A 102 0.86 -14.63 2.24
C ILE A 102 -0.51 -15.19 2.63
N PRO A 103 -0.70 -15.69 3.87
CA PRO A 103 -2.03 -16.09 4.33
C PRO A 103 -3.03 -14.94 4.24
N HIS A 104 -4.30 -15.25 4.01
CA HIS A 104 -5.35 -14.23 3.95
C HIS A 104 -5.76 -13.83 5.37
N PHE A 105 -5.58 -12.54 5.70
CA PHE A 105 -5.93 -11.96 7.00
C PHE A 105 -7.09 -10.98 6.83
N ASN A 106 -8.32 -11.42 7.09
CA ASN A 106 -9.52 -10.56 7.11
C ASN A 106 -9.62 -9.59 5.91
N ARG A 107 -9.23 -10.05 4.72
CA ARG A 107 -9.13 -9.22 3.52
C ARG A 107 -10.46 -8.57 3.16
N ASP A 108 -11.58 -9.26 3.36
CA ASP A 108 -12.92 -8.75 3.06
C ASP A 108 -13.31 -7.59 3.97
N VAL A 109 -12.78 -7.56 5.20
CA VAL A 109 -13.04 -6.50 6.18
C VAL A 109 -12.22 -5.24 5.88
N TYR A 110 -10.98 -5.42 5.40
CA TYR A 110 -10.02 -4.34 5.18
C TYR A 110 -9.86 -3.95 3.71
N ASP A 111 -10.89 -4.14 2.91
CA ASP A 111 -10.90 -3.75 1.49
C ASP A 111 -10.83 -2.23 1.35
N ALA A 112 -9.82 -1.74 0.66
CA ALA A 112 -9.60 -0.31 0.44
C ALA A 112 -10.77 0.36 -0.31
N THR A 113 -11.40 -0.34 -1.24
CA THR A 113 -12.57 0.18 -1.96
C THR A 113 -13.74 0.41 -1.01
N ARG A 114 -13.99 -0.52 -0.10
CA ARG A 114 -15.03 -0.40 0.92
C ARG A 114 -14.73 0.75 1.88
N ILE A 115 -13.48 0.86 2.32
CA ILE A 115 -13.07 1.94 3.23
C ILE A 115 -13.28 3.30 2.58
N ARG A 116 -12.88 3.47 1.32
CA ARG A 116 -13.10 4.72 0.58
C ARG A 116 -14.58 5.05 0.43
N ARG A 117 -15.42 4.05 0.20
CA ARG A 117 -16.87 4.25 0.13
C ARG A 117 -17.42 4.76 1.47
N LEU A 118 -17.02 4.15 2.58
CA LEU A 118 -17.41 4.61 3.92
C LEU A 118 -16.95 6.04 4.18
N MET A 119 -15.73 6.39 3.78
CA MET A 119 -15.22 7.76 3.90
C MET A 119 -16.10 8.75 3.13
N ALA A 120 -16.47 8.43 1.90
CA ALA A 120 -17.29 9.30 1.05
C ALA A 120 -18.71 9.46 1.58
N GLU A 121 -19.29 8.41 2.14
CA GLU A 121 -20.68 8.39 2.63
C GLU A 121 -20.84 8.88 4.08
N GLY A 122 -19.74 9.20 4.76
CA GLY A 122 -19.77 9.61 6.17
C GLY A 122 -19.96 8.47 7.15
N GLY A 123 -19.69 7.23 6.72
CA GLY A 123 -19.76 6.04 7.56
C GLY A 123 -18.53 5.86 8.45
N ASP A 124 -18.54 4.81 9.24
CA ASP A 124 -17.44 4.46 10.14
C ASP A 124 -16.31 3.77 9.36
N TRP A 125 -15.41 4.55 8.81
CA TRP A 125 -14.21 4.06 8.15
C TRP A 125 -13.04 3.86 9.12
N GLU A 126 -13.04 4.58 10.24
CA GLU A 126 -11.94 4.59 11.20
C GLU A 126 -11.70 3.23 11.86
N SER A 127 -12.77 2.46 12.08
CA SER A 127 -12.69 1.12 12.65
C SER A 127 -11.95 0.11 11.77
N TYR A 128 -11.78 0.41 10.48
CA TYR A 128 -11.17 -0.50 9.51
C TYR A 128 -9.72 -0.15 9.18
N VAL A 129 -9.15 0.86 9.82
CA VAL A 129 -7.76 1.25 9.62
C VAL A 129 -7.05 1.36 10.98
N HIS A 130 -5.74 1.29 10.94
CA HIS A 130 -4.93 1.48 12.14
C HIS A 130 -5.17 2.90 12.71
N PRO A 131 -5.22 3.09 14.04
CA PRO A 131 -5.45 4.40 14.63
C PRO A 131 -4.50 5.50 14.14
N GLU A 132 -3.24 5.16 13.90
CA GLU A 132 -2.26 6.11 13.36
C GLU A 132 -2.60 6.53 11.93
N VAL A 133 -3.14 5.62 11.12
CA VAL A 133 -3.60 5.90 9.76
C VAL A 133 -4.83 6.81 9.81
N ALA A 134 -5.80 6.50 10.67
CA ALA A 134 -6.99 7.33 10.84
C ALA A 134 -6.62 8.77 11.24
N SER A 135 -5.71 8.92 12.18
CA SER A 135 -5.21 10.21 12.64
C SER A 135 -4.58 11.01 11.50
N PHE A 136 -3.74 10.36 10.71
CA PHE A 136 -3.07 11.00 9.57
C PHE A 136 -4.07 11.41 8.48
N ILE A 137 -5.04 10.57 8.15
CA ILE A 137 -6.07 10.90 7.16
C ILE A 137 -6.85 12.15 7.57
N LYS A 138 -7.19 12.27 8.85
CA LYS A 138 -7.83 13.48 9.38
C LYS A 138 -6.92 14.70 9.30
N GLU A 139 -5.66 14.52 9.63
CA GLU A 139 -4.66 15.59 9.63
C GLU A 139 -4.48 16.22 8.24
N VAL A 140 -4.49 15.41 7.18
CA VAL A 140 -4.32 15.89 5.80
C VAL A 140 -5.65 16.21 5.10
N GLY A 141 -6.78 16.04 5.78
CA GLY A 141 -8.10 16.28 5.19
C GLY A 141 -8.46 15.26 4.11
N GLY A 142 -8.13 13.99 4.32
CA GLY A 142 -8.32 12.94 3.31
C GLY A 142 -9.76 12.71 2.91
N VAL A 143 -10.71 12.84 3.86
CA VAL A 143 -12.14 12.66 3.56
C VAL A 143 -12.66 13.79 2.67
N GLU A 144 -12.32 15.04 2.97
CA GLU A 144 -12.69 16.19 2.13
C GLU A 144 -12.08 16.08 0.74
N ARG A 145 -10.81 15.67 0.66
CA ARG A 145 -10.13 15.44 -0.62
C ARG A 145 -10.89 14.42 -1.48
N LEU A 146 -11.28 13.31 -0.90
CA LEU A 146 -12.02 12.27 -1.61
C LEU A 146 -13.37 12.79 -2.12
N ARG A 147 -14.11 13.50 -1.26
CA ARG A 147 -15.40 14.08 -1.65
C ARG A 147 -15.27 15.10 -2.74
N ASP A 148 -14.25 15.95 -2.70
CA ASP A 148 -13.99 16.95 -3.74
C ASP A 148 -13.69 16.29 -5.08
N LEU A 149 -12.87 15.25 -5.09
CA LEU A 149 -12.52 14.51 -6.30
C LEU A 149 -13.73 13.79 -6.90
N LEU A 150 -14.60 13.22 -6.08
CA LEU A 150 -15.84 12.56 -6.55
C LEU A 150 -16.82 13.56 -7.13
N ARG A 151 -16.91 14.78 -6.60
CA ARG A 151 -17.74 15.86 -7.19
C ARG A 151 -17.22 16.29 -8.54
N SER A 152 -15.90 16.42 -8.70
CA SER A 152 -15.28 16.77 -9.98
C SER A 152 -15.60 15.74 -11.06
N ASP A 153 -15.54 14.45 -10.72
CA ASP A 153 -15.87 13.37 -11.64
C ASP A 153 -17.34 13.43 -12.08
N LYS A 154 -18.25 13.70 -11.15
CA LYS A 154 -19.68 13.87 -11.47
C LYS A 154 -19.94 15.08 -12.35
N ALA A 155 -19.19 16.16 -12.18
CA ALA A 155 -19.32 17.36 -13.00
C ALA A 155 -18.80 17.16 -14.42
N ARG A 156 -17.93 16.20 -14.66
CA ARG A 156 -17.37 15.86 -15.98
C ARG A 156 -18.22 14.84 -16.75
N SER A 157 -19.08 14.13 -16.07
CA SER A 157 -19.98 13.16 -16.67
C SER A 157 -21.32 13.82 -17.00
#